data_2fd559ae2371cbb439d9ee74606460c9
#
_entry.id   2fd559ae2371cbb439d9ee74606460c9
#
_cell.length_a   1.000
_cell.length_b   1.000
_cell.length_c   1.000
_cell.angle_alpha   90.00
_cell.angle_beta   90.00
_cell.angle_gamma   90.00
#
_symmetry.space_group_name_H-M   'P 1'
#
loop_
_entity.id
_entity.type
_entity.pdbx_description
1 polymer ?
#
loop_
_entity_poly.entity_id
_entity_poly.type
_entity_poly.pdbx_seq_one_letter_code
_entity_poly.pdbx_strand_id
1 'polypeptide(L)'
;MKIGELARRSGLTAHTIRYYERIGLLPTPPRRGRYRNYGDEDVARLGFVRRARELGFTLDEVRALLGLAAGGQASCAEVRELAASHLEDVRIRIADLRRMERVLDASVRACDTGQDQGCPLLQALHSEIPDA
;
A
#
# COMPACT_ATOMS: atom_id res chain seq x y z
N MET A 1 -14.40 -13.18 -18.32
CA MET A 1 -15.12 -11.90 -18.07
C MET A 1 -14.34 -10.72 -18.67
N LYS A 2 -15.00 -9.62 -18.91
CA LYS A 2 -14.36 -8.38 -19.35
C LYS A 2 -13.78 -7.62 -18.18
N ILE A 3 -12.88 -6.67 -18.46
CA ILE A 3 -12.19 -5.89 -17.43
C ILE A 3 -13.14 -5.14 -16.48
N GLY A 4 -14.30 -4.69 -16.97
CA GLY A 4 -15.28 -3.99 -16.11
C GLY A 4 -15.85 -4.88 -15.01
N GLU A 5 -16.11 -6.14 -15.31
CA GLU A 5 -16.57 -7.10 -14.32
C GLU A 5 -15.45 -7.48 -13.36
N LEU A 6 -14.24 -7.68 -13.88
CA LEU A 6 -13.06 -7.93 -13.05
C LEU A 6 -12.83 -6.79 -12.06
N ALA A 7 -12.96 -5.55 -12.52
CA ALA A 7 -12.83 -4.36 -11.67
C ALA A 7 -13.86 -4.38 -10.53
N ARG A 8 -15.13 -4.69 -10.83
CA ARG A 8 -16.17 -4.78 -9.80
C ARG A 8 -15.90 -5.88 -8.79
N ARG A 9 -15.51 -7.06 -9.26
CA ARG A 9 -15.29 -8.22 -8.40
C ARG A 9 -14.02 -8.09 -7.55
N SER A 10 -13.00 -7.42 -8.07
CA SER A 10 -11.72 -7.23 -7.35
C SER A 10 -11.70 -6.00 -6.44
N GLY A 11 -12.63 -5.08 -6.62
CA GLY A 11 -12.63 -3.80 -5.91
C GLY A 11 -11.56 -2.82 -6.41
N LEU A 12 -11.00 -3.07 -7.59
CA LEU A 12 -9.98 -2.22 -8.20
C LEU A 12 -10.55 -1.53 -9.44
N THR A 13 -9.92 -0.43 -9.85
CA THR A 13 -10.30 0.24 -11.09
C THR A 13 -9.69 -0.47 -12.30
N ALA A 14 -10.33 -0.33 -13.45
CA ALA A 14 -9.77 -0.85 -14.71
C ALA A 14 -8.39 -0.28 -14.99
N HIS A 15 -8.16 0.99 -14.66
CA HIS A 15 -6.87 1.64 -14.81
C HIS A 15 -5.78 0.95 -13.99
N THR A 16 -6.06 0.62 -12.74
CA THR A 16 -5.13 -0.08 -11.86
C THR A 16 -4.85 -1.49 -12.37
N ILE A 17 -5.87 -2.20 -12.86
CA ILE A 17 -5.72 -3.53 -13.43
C ILE A 17 -4.78 -3.50 -14.63
N ARG A 18 -4.96 -2.55 -15.54
CA ARG A 18 -4.09 -2.38 -16.70
C ARG A 18 -2.66 -2.06 -16.31
N TYR A 19 -2.49 -1.25 -15.27
CA TYR A 19 -1.17 -0.95 -14.72
C TYR A 19 -0.50 -2.22 -14.19
N TYR A 20 -1.22 -3.04 -13.43
CA TYR A 20 -0.69 -4.31 -12.90
C TYR A 20 -0.30 -5.29 -14.02
N GLU A 21 -1.05 -5.30 -15.12
CA GLU A 21 -0.65 -6.09 -16.28
C GLU A 21 0.66 -5.58 -16.89
N ARG A 22 0.81 -4.27 -17.04
CA ARG A 22 2.02 -3.68 -17.62
C ARG A 22 3.27 -3.99 -16.79
N ILE A 23 3.16 -4.00 -15.48
CA ILE A 23 4.30 -4.26 -14.59
C ILE A 23 4.47 -5.75 -14.27
N GLY A 24 3.62 -6.61 -14.84
CA GLY A 24 3.74 -8.06 -14.70
C GLY A 24 3.21 -8.66 -13.42
N LEU A 25 2.44 -7.91 -12.62
CA LEU A 25 1.77 -8.45 -11.43
C LEU A 25 0.57 -9.31 -11.79
N LEU A 26 -0.09 -9.00 -12.91
CA LEU A 26 -1.21 -9.77 -13.43
C LEU A 26 -0.83 -10.27 -14.82
N PRO A 27 -0.93 -11.59 -15.08
CA PRO A 27 -0.69 -12.10 -16.42
C PRO A 27 -1.69 -11.50 -17.41
N THR A 28 -1.23 -11.24 -18.64
CA THR A 28 -2.13 -10.82 -19.70
C THR A 28 -3.01 -12.00 -20.08
N PRO A 29 -4.35 -11.88 -19.95
CA PRO A 29 -5.23 -13.00 -20.23
C PRO A 29 -5.35 -13.26 -21.72
N PRO A 30 -5.77 -14.46 -22.13
CA PRO A 30 -6.06 -14.73 -23.53
C PRO A 30 -7.17 -13.82 -24.02
N ARG A 31 -7.08 -13.39 -25.27
CA ARG A 31 -8.10 -12.57 -25.90
C ARG A 31 -9.22 -13.44 -26.45
N ARG A 32 -10.45 -13.01 -26.24
CA ARG A 32 -11.62 -13.55 -26.92
C ARG A 32 -12.17 -12.46 -27.83
N GLY A 33 -11.81 -12.53 -29.13
CA GLY A 33 -12.12 -11.47 -30.06
C GLY A 33 -11.36 -10.18 -29.75
N ARG A 34 -12.08 -9.08 -29.56
CA ARG A 34 -11.52 -7.76 -29.22
C ARG A 34 -11.23 -7.60 -27.73
N TYR A 35 -11.72 -8.50 -26.91
CA TYR A 35 -11.71 -8.33 -25.45
C TYR A 35 -10.77 -9.33 -24.80
N ARG A 36 -10.12 -8.89 -23.76
CA ARG A 36 -9.37 -9.78 -22.86
C ARG A 36 -10.35 -10.58 -22.02
N ASN A 37 -10.13 -11.87 -21.96
CA ASN A 37 -11.00 -12.79 -21.24
C ASN A 37 -10.39 -13.16 -19.90
N TYR A 38 -10.77 -12.43 -18.86
CA TYR A 38 -10.31 -12.68 -17.49
C TYR A 38 -11.09 -13.83 -16.86
N GLY A 39 -10.45 -14.56 -15.97
CA GLY A 39 -11.06 -15.68 -15.24
C GLY A 39 -11.09 -15.43 -13.73
N ASP A 40 -11.63 -16.42 -13.01
CA ASP A 40 -11.72 -16.39 -11.55
C ASP A 40 -10.32 -16.35 -10.90
N GLU A 41 -9.32 -16.92 -11.55
CA GLU A 41 -7.92 -16.86 -11.10
C GLU A 41 -7.43 -15.43 -11.03
N ASP A 42 -7.82 -14.59 -11.97
CA ASP A 42 -7.44 -13.18 -11.99
C ASP A 42 -8.11 -12.42 -10.84
N VAL A 43 -9.36 -12.75 -10.53
CA VAL A 43 -10.06 -12.19 -9.38
C VAL A 43 -9.33 -12.54 -8.09
N ALA A 44 -8.95 -13.80 -7.92
CA ALA A 44 -8.23 -14.27 -6.73
C ALA A 44 -6.87 -13.60 -6.60
N ARG A 45 -6.13 -13.49 -7.72
CA ARG A 45 -4.82 -12.85 -7.74
C ARG A 45 -4.91 -11.36 -7.39
N LEU A 46 -5.86 -10.65 -7.96
CA LEU A 46 -6.08 -9.23 -7.64
C LEU A 46 -6.52 -9.03 -6.19
N GLY A 47 -7.33 -9.94 -5.65
CA GLY A 47 -7.70 -9.91 -4.24
C GLY A 47 -6.49 -10.07 -3.33
N PHE A 48 -5.58 -10.97 -3.68
CA PHE A 48 -4.31 -11.15 -2.97
C PHE A 48 -3.48 -9.86 -3.01
N VAL A 49 -3.31 -9.28 -4.19
CA VAL A 49 -2.56 -8.02 -4.37
C VAL A 49 -3.17 -6.90 -3.53
N ARG A 50 -4.50 -6.75 -3.59
CA ARG A 50 -5.20 -5.72 -2.83
C ARG A 50 -4.97 -5.87 -1.32
N ARG A 51 -5.14 -7.07 -0.78
CA ARG A 51 -4.94 -7.33 0.65
C ARG A 51 -3.49 -7.09 1.08
N ALA A 52 -2.54 -7.50 0.26
CA ALA A 52 -1.12 -7.25 0.53
C ALA A 52 -0.81 -5.74 0.53
N ARG A 53 -1.39 -5.00 -0.42
CA ARG A 53 -1.23 -3.54 -0.47
C ARG A 53 -1.87 -2.86 0.74
N GLU A 54 -3.00 -3.32 1.20
CA GLU A 54 -3.66 -2.81 2.41
C GLU A 54 -2.80 -3.00 3.65
N LEU A 55 -2.03 -4.08 3.72
CA LEU A 55 -1.06 -4.32 4.78
C LEU A 55 0.22 -3.49 4.61
N GLY A 56 0.32 -2.70 3.55
CA GLY A 56 1.43 -1.79 3.32
C GLY A 56 2.61 -2.37 2.56
N PHE A 57 2.50 -3.59 2.02
CA PHE A 57 3.56 -4.15 1.19
C PHE A 57 3.75 -3.34 -0.09
N THR A 58 4.99 -3.14 -0.48
CA THR A 58 5.33 -2.51 -1.77
C THR A 58 4.97 -3.45 -2.92
N LEU A 59 4.89 -2.91 -4.14
CA LEU A 59 4.62 -3.75 -5.31
C LEU A 59 5.70 -4.82 -5.52
N ASP A 60 6.96 -4.51 -5.24
CA ASP A 60 8.04 -5.49 -5.32
C ASP A 60 7.88 -6.59 -4.29
N GLU A 61 7.49 -6.24 -3.07
CA GLU A 61 7.20 -7.21 -2.01
C GLU A 61 5.99 -8.07 -2.36
N VAL A 62 4.94 -7.47 -2.93
CA VAL A 62 3.77 -8.21 -3.42
C VAL A 62 4.17 -9.21 -4.49
N ARG A 63 5.04 -8.81 -5.41
CA ARG A 63 5.56 -9.69 -6.46
C ARG A 63 6.28 -10.89 -5.84
N ALA A 64 7.12 -10.66 -4.85
CA ALA A 64 7.83 -11.72 -4.13
C ALA A 64 6.85 -12.67 -3.43
N LEU A 65 5.83 -12.12 -2.77
CA LEU A 65 4.78 -12.92 -2.11
C LEU A 65 4.00 -13.78 -3.11
N LEU A 66 3.66 -13.22 -4.26
CA LEU A 66 2.98 -13.97 -5.32
C LEU A 66 3.85 -15.12 -5.82
N GLY A 67 5.14 -14.89 -5.99
CA GLY A 67 6.09 -15.91 -6.39
C GLY A 67 6.19 -17.04 -5.38
N LEU A 68 6.23 -16.74 -4.10
CA LEU A 68 6.27 -17.73 -3.03
C LEU A 68 4.97 -18.53 -2.98
N ALA A 69 3.82 -17.87 -3.14
CA ALA A 69 2.52 -18.53 -3.15
C ALA A 69 2.36 -19.47 -4.34
N ALA A 70 2.81 -19.04 -5.53
CA ALA A 70 2.69 -19.83 -6.76
C ALA A 70 3.61 -21.07 -6.77
N GLY A 71 4.72 -21.02 -6.03
CA GLY A 71 5.66 -22.13 -5.94
C GLY A 71 5.13 -23.37 -5.21
N GLY A 72 3.93 -23.31 -4.62
CA GLY A 72 3.28 -24.45 -3.95
C GLY A 72 4.00 -24.93 -2.69
N GLN A 73 5.19 -24.46 -2.45
CA GLN A 73 6.03 -24.74 -1.28
C GLN A 73 6.66 -23.45 -0.82
N ALA A 74 5.81 -22.48 -0.46
CA ALA A 74 6.32 -21.27 0.16
C ALA A 74 7.10 -21.70 1.40
N SER A 75 8.41 -21.49 1.39
CA SER A 75 9.22 -21.71 2.58
C SER A 75 8.71 -20.77 3.66
N CYS A 76 8.28 -21.31 4.78
CA CYS A 76 7.86 -20.52 5.92
C CYS A 76 8.97 -19.57 6.36
N ALA A 77 10.23 -19.98 6.20
CA ALA A 77 11.39 -19.13 6.49
C ALA A 77 11.47 -17.91 5.58
N GLU A 78 11.22 -18.06 4.27
CA GLU A 78 11.23 -16.95 3.32
C GLU A 78 10.10 -15.97 3.59
N VAL A 79 8.89 -16.48 3.85
CA VAL A 79 7.74 -15.65 4.21
C VAL A 79 8.01 -14.91 5.52
N ARG A 80 8.60 -15.59 6.51
CA ARG A 80 8.97 -14.99 7.78
C ARG A 80 9.95 -13.82 7.60
N GLU A 81 10.98 -14.00 6.77
CA GLU A 81 11.96 -12.96 6.51
C GLU A 81 11.31 -11.70 5.89
N LEU A 82 10.44 -11.92 4.93
CA LEU A 82 9.74 -10.82 4.26
C LEU A 82 8.79 -10.12 5.23
N ALA A 83 8.06 -10.88 6.03
CA ALA A 83 7.15 -10.34 7.04
C ALA A 83 7.91 -9.59 8.14
N ALA A 84 9.05 -10.11 8.59
CA ALA A 84 9.87 -9.48 9.63
C ALA A 84 10.43 -8.13 9.15
N SER A 85 10.91 -8.08 7.91
CA SER A 85 11.40 -6.83 7.31
C SER A 85 10.27 -5.80 7.22
N HIS A 86 9.09 -6.22 6.77
CA HIS A 86 7.95 -5.33 6.67
C HIS A 86 7.45 -4.87 8.04
N LEU A 87 7.47 -5.75 9.03
CA LEU A 87 7.09 -5.41 10.41
C LEU A 87 7.98 -4.29 10.95
N GLU A 88 9.28 -4.35 10.69
CA GLU A 88 10.20 -3.29 11.10
C GLU A 88 9.86 -1.95 10.46
N ASP A 89 9.57 -1.94 9.16
CA ASP A 89 9.14 -0.74 8.45
C ASP A 89 7.86 -0.16 9.03
N VAL A 90 6.89 -1.02 9.35
CA VAL A 90 5.62 -0.61 9.97
C VAL A 90 5.88 0.02 11.35
N ARG A 91 6.74 -0.57 12.16
CA ARG A 91 7.10 -0.03 13.48
C ARG A 91 7.73 1.35 13.38
N ILE A 92 8.60 1.55 12.41
CA ILE A 92 9.22 2.85 12.16
C ILE A 92 8.15 3.89 11.80
N ARG A 93 7.21 3.53 10.92
CA ARG A 93 6.11 4.41 10.55
C ARG A 93 5.18 4.74 11.71
N ILE A 94 4.90 3.77 12.58
CA ILE A 94 4.11 4.01 13.78
C ILE A 94 4.81 5.03 14.68
N ALA A 95 6.11 4.90 14.88
CA ALA A 95 6.88 5.85 15.67
C ALA A 95 6.85 7.25 15.06
N ASP A 96 6.97 7.35 13.74
CA ASP A 96 6.88 8.62 13.02
C ASP A 96 5.50 9.25 13.17
N LEU A 97 4.44 8.46 13.00
CA LEU A 97 3.06 8.93 13.17
C LEU A 97 2.79 9.41 14.58
N ARG A 98 3.33 8.74 15.59
CA ARG A 98 3.21 9.16 16.98
C ARG A 98 3.90 10.51 17.23
N ARG A 99 5.05 10.75 16.59
CA ARG A 99 5.70 12.06 16.68
C ARG A 99 4.84 13.16 16.04
N MET A 100 4.27 12.88 14.87
CA MET A 100 3.36 13.80 14.19
C MET A 100 2.12 14.09 15.05
N GLU A 101 1.56 13.05 15.64
CA GLU A 101 0.41 13.17 16.55
C GLU A 101 0.71 14.11 17.71
N ARG A 102 1.88 13.96 18.34
CA ARG A 102 2.28 14.83 19.45
C ARG A 102 2.41 16.28 19.04
N VAL A 103 3.00 16.53 17.85
CA VAL A 103 3.14 17.89 17.31
C VAL A 103 1.77 18.51 17.06
N LEU A 104 0.88 17.77 16.41
CA LEU A 104 -0.46 18.25 16.10
C LEU A 104 -1.31 18.46 17.35
N ASP A 105 -1.23 17.53 18.29
CA ASP A 105 -1.94 17.62 19.56
C ASP A 105 -1.50 18.86 20.36
N ALA A 106 -0.20 19.09 20.45
CA ALA A 106 0.35 20.28 21.10
C ALA A 106 -0.12 21.58 20.43
N SER A 107 -0.20 21.57 19.09
CA SER A 107 -0.67 22.72 18.32
C SER A 107 -2.16 22.99 18.56
N VAL A 108 -2.98 21.97 18.58
CA VAL A 108 -4.40 22.09 18.88
C VAL A 108 -4.61 22.65 20.28
N ARG A 109 -3.90 22.11 21.28
CA ARG A 109 -4.00 22.59 22.66
C ARG A 109 -3.56 24.03 22.82
N ALA A 110 -2.49 24.44 22.16
CA ALA A 110 -2.02 25.81 22.18
C ALA A 110 -3.05 26.78 21.62
N CYS A 111 -3.72 26.41 20.51
CA CYS A 111 -4.79 27.20 19.93
C CYS A 111 -6.03 27.26 20.85
N ASP A 112 -6.38 26.15 21.49
CA ASP A 112 -7.52 26.08 22.39
C ASP A 112 -7.33 26.96 23.63
N THR A 113 -6.10 27.10 24.11
CA THR A 113 -5.79 27.93 25.27
C THR A 113 -5.66 29.43 24.95
N GLY A 114 -5.84 29.81 23.69
CA GLY A 114 -5.81 31.22 23.29
C GLY A 114 -4.44 31.88 23.39
N GLN A 115 -3.37 31.11 23.24
CA GLN A 115 -2.03 31.67 23.22
C GLN A 115 -1.84 32.51 21.95
N ASP A 116 -1.80 33.84 22.13
CA ASP A 116 -1.70 34.81 21.03
C ASP A 116 -0.31 34.91 20.42
N GLN A 117 0.63 34.06 20.79
CA GLN A 117 2.01 34.17 20.37
C GLN A 117 2.38 33.28 19.16
N GLY A 118 1.46 33.15 18.26
CA GLY A 118 1.68 32.36 17.05
C GLY A 118 1.35 30.88 17.22
N CYS A 119 0.88 30.28 16.16
CA CYS A 119 0.52 28.87 16.14
C CYS A 119 1.82 28.03 16.12
N PRO A 120 2.04 27.12 17.06
CA PRO A 120 3.26 26.28 17.08
C PRO A 120 3.44 25.50 15.77
N LEU A 121 2.35 25.06 15.17
CA LEU A 121 2.42 24.34 13.89
C LEU A 121 2.88 25.26 12.77
N LEU A 122 2.37 26.47 12.67
CA LEU A 122 2.79 27.42 11.65
C LEU A 122 4.24 27.83 11.84
N GLN A 123 4.68 28.00 13.06
CA GLN A 123 6.08 28.30 13.36
C GLN A 123 7.00 27.14 12.96
N ALA A 124 6.60 25.91 13.28
CA ALA A 124 7.37 24.72 12.91
C ALA A 124 7.49 24.55 11.39
N LEU A 125 6.42 24.88 10.65
CA LEU A 125 6.40 24.77 9.20
C LEU A 125 7.16 25.91 8.50
N HIS A 126 7.25 27.07 9.14
CA HIS A 126 7.99 28.22 8.62
C HIS A 126 9.47 28.20 8.95
N SER A 127 9.86 27.56 10.04
CA SER A 127 11.27 27.45 10.37
C SER A 127 11.95 26.53 9.37
N GLU A 128 13.15 26.96 8.88
CA GLU A 128 13.98 26.06 8.13
C GLU A 128 14.28 24.86 9.02
N ILE A 129 13.91 23.68 8.54
CA ILE A 129 14.24 22.46 9.24
C ILE A 129 15.74 22.32 9.18
N PRO A 130 16.47 22.42 10.32
CA PRO A 130 17.88 22.15 10.30
C PRO A 130 18.06 20.72 9.82
N ASP A 131 18.89 20.55 8.82
CA ASP A 131 19.30 19.21 8.38
C ASP A 131 19.91 18.50 9.58
N ALA A 132 19.11 17.66 10.15
CA ALA A 132 19.57 16.83 11.24
C ALA A 132 20.37 15.67 10.70
#